data_ff28d52fee085802d8baf7fd86bc6adc
#
_entry.id   ff28d52fee085802d8baf7fd86bc6adc
#
_cell.length_a   1.000
_cell.length_b   1.000
_cell.length_c   1.000
_cell.angle_alpha   90.00
_cell.angle_beta   90.00
_cell.angle_gamma   90.00
#
_symmetry.space_group_name_H-M   'P 1'
#
loop_
_entity.id
_entity.type
_entity.pdbx_description
1 polymer ?
#
loop_
_entity_poly.entity_id
_entity_poly.type
_entity_poly.pdbx_seq_one_letter_code
_entity_poly.pdbx_strand_id
1 'polypeptide(L)'
;HDDKIGKGRFSTAIRKGQKNRRLAFDVDSKETIIMQFKDILLNNKSIYGSELVRVNIAQLLYDLQKYFDGFSVYTSAQFNTRKMREPVTIKNLDDFLNYDAGNFTNVFNRYTSEDMLWRSLFEDRMKELIPNLKMIDAATAYDMLIFRMLYSSGEQYDLSDVSEGTLKGLILNMLINMPMNRERALLAIDEPETNLHPAWQKVVGNWIQTAGTFKQCFISTHSPDFLDVFTEEFIHGNVAVFVFRDKEKIKKITYADIAEDLGDWELGDLYR
;
A
#
# COMPACT_ATOMS: atom_id res chain seq x y z
N HIS A 1 -1.74 6.46 -35.90
CA HIS A 1 -2.31 5.28 -35.22
C HIS A 1 -3.36 5.79 -34.26
N ASP A 2 -4.63 5.70 -34.68
CA ASP A 2 -5.77 6.08 -33.85
C ASP A 2 -5.90 5.06 -32.71
N ASP A 3 -5.60 5.49 -31.50
CA ASP A 3 -5.96 4.79 -30.28
C ASP A 3 -7.49 4.78 -30.16
N LYS A 4 -8.11 3.69 -30.60
CA LYS A 4 -9.51 3.44 -30.30
C LYS A 4 -9.65 3.24 -28.81
N ILE A 5 -10.00 4.31 -28.12
CA ILE A 5 -10.39 4.28 -26.70
C ILE A 5 -11.59 3.31 -26.62
N GLY A 6 -11.38 2.16 -25.95
CA GLY A 6 -12.40 1.15 -25.81
C GLY A 6 -13.55 1.70 -24.96
N LYS A 7 -14.69 2.00 -25.56
CA LYS A 7 -15.93 2.24 -24.84
C LYS A 7 -16.51 0.90 -24.42
N GLY A 8 -16.48 0.61 -23.12
CA GLY A 8 -17.20 -0.51 -22.56
C GLY A 8 -18.69 -0.22 -22.43
N ARG A 9 -19.53 -1.22 -22.54
CA ARG A 9 -20.97 -1.09 -22.30
C ARG A 9 -21.35 -1.94 -21.09
N PHE A 10 -21.76 -1.27 -20.02
CA PHE A 10 -22.26 -1.92 -18.82
C PHE A 10 -23.79 -1.98 -18.87
N SER A 11 -24.39 -3.15 -18.57
CA SER A 11 -25.83 -3.30 -18.47
C SER A 11 -26.21 -3.88 -17.12
N THR A 12 -27.15 -3.25 -16.43
CA THR A 12 -27.76 -3.78 -15.21
C THR A 12 -29.25 -4.04 -15.41
N ALA A 13 -29.76 -5.09 -14.77
CA ALA A 13 -31.17 -5.41 -14.77
C ALA A 13 -31.79 -4.96 -13.45
N ILE A 14 -32.74 -4.01 -13.52
CA ILE A 14 -33.50 -3.54 -12.36
C ILE A 14 -34.88 -4.16 -12.39
N ARG A 15 -35.23 -4.87 -11.31
CA ARG A 15 -36.54 -5.46 -11.15
C ARG A 15 -37.46 -4.43 -10.52
N LYS A 16 -38.45 -3.89 -11.33
CA LYS A 16 -39.50 -3.04 -10.84
C LYS A 16 -40.83 -3.67 -11.23
N GLY A 17 -41.50 -4.36 -10.28
CA GLY A 17 -42.72 -5.10 -10.54
C GLY A 17 -42.49 -6.32 -11.45
N GLN A 18 -43.45 -6.65 -12.33
CA GLN A 18 -43.37 -7.77 -13.26
C GLN A 18 -42.57 -7.51 -14.54
N LYS A 19 -41.95 -6.34 -14.71
CA LYS A 19 -41.14 -6.01 -15.91
C LYS A 19 -39.69 -5.76 -15.54
N ASN A 20 -38.81 -6.60 -16.07
CA ASN A 20 -37.39 -6.36 -16.03
C ASN A 20 -37.00 -5.27 -17.04
N ARG A 21 -36.50 -4.14 -16.60
CA ARG A 21 -35.85 -3.14 -17.46
C ARG A 21 -34.36 -3.35 -17.42
N ARG A 22 -33.76 -3.52 -18.59
CA ARG A 22 -32.29 -3.45 -18.73
C ARG A 22 -31.91 -2.00 -19.02
N LEU A 23 -31.03 -1.47 -18.20
CA LEU A 23 -30.41 -0.17 -18.43
C LEU A 23 -28.99 -0.43 -18.91
N ALA A 24 -28.61 0.22 -20.01
CA ALA A 24 -27.27 0.14 -20.56
C ALA A 24 -26.65 1.52 -20.49
N PHE A 25 -25.41 1.59 -20.04
CA PHE A 25 -24.63 2.81 -19.93
C PHE A 25 -23.31 2.63 -20.67
N ASP A 26 -22.89 3.64 -21.38
CA ASP A 26 -21.55 3.70 -21.92
C ASP A 26 -20.60 4.09 -20.78
N VAL A 27 -19.55 3.32 -20.59
CA VAL A 27 -18.54 3.53 -19.54
C VAL A 27 -17.17 3.75 -20.17
N ASP A 28 -16.39 4.66 -19.59
CA ASP A 28 -15.00 4.87 -20.00
C ASP A 28 -14.14 3.73 -19.42
N SER A 29 -13.34 3.11 -20.28
CA SER A 29 -12.45 2.02 -19.87
C SER A 29 -11.29 2.46 -18.95
N LYS A 30 -11.05 3.77 -18.84
CA LYS A 30 -10.00 4.36 -18.01
C LYS A 30 -10.44 4.59 -16.56
N GLU A 31 -11.72 4.54 -16.28
CA GLU A 31 -12.27 4.75 -14.95
C GLU A 31 -12.95 3.48 -14.42
N THR A 32 -12.94 3.31 -13.10
CA THR A 32 -13.64 2.17 -12.50
C THR A 32 -15.15 2.29 -12.72
N ILE A 33 -15.80 1.18 -13.01
CA ILE A 33 -17.28 1.11 -13.21
C ILE A 33 -18.01 1.71 -12.01
N ILE A 34 -17.48 1.54 -10.79
CA ILE A 34 -18.09 2.04 -9.56
C ILE A 34 -18.15 3.57 -9.55
N MET A 35 -17.07 4.27 -9.95
CA MET A 35 -17.04 5.73 -10.01
C MET A 35 -18.04 6.28 -11.02
N GLN A 36 -18.03 5.74 -12.23
CA GLN A 36 -18.94 6.15 -13.29
C GLN A 36 -20.41 5.86 -12.95
N PHE A 37 -20.69 4.71 -12.31
CA PHE A 37 -22.04 4.32 -11.93
C PHE A 37 -22.63 5.22 -10.85
N LYS A 38 -21.82 5.69 -9.90
CA LYS A 38 -22.21 6.70 -8.90
C LYS A 38 -22.71 7.98 -9.58
N ASP A 39 -21.94 8.52 -10.52
CA ASP A 39 -22.29 9.76 -11.23
C ASP A 39 -23.54 9.59 -12.12
N ILE A 40 -23.66 8.45 -12.79
CA ILE A 40 -24.86 8.11 -13.56
C ILE A 40 -26.09 8.05 -12.66
N LEU A 41 -25.99 7.46 -11.47
CA LEU A 41 -27.10 7.38 -10.52
C LEU A 41 -27.50 8.75 -9.97
N LEU A 42 -26.54 9.60 -9.64
CA LEU A 42 -26.82 10.93 -9.11
C LEU A 42 -27.47 11.85 -10.16
N ASN A 43 -27.04 11.72 -11.42
CA ASN A 43 -27.50 12.59 -12.51
C ASN A 43 -28.80 12.12 -13.18
N ASN A 44 -29.21 10.84 -13.09
CA ASN A 44 -30.35 10.28 -13.76
C ASN A 44 -31.56 10.08 -12.81
N LYS A 45 -32.33 11.14 -12.59
CA LYS A 45 -33.52 11.15 -11.69
C LYS A 45 -34.66 10.16 -12.10
N SER A 46 -34.70 9.71 -13.35
CA SER A 46 -35.78 8.84 -13.87
C SER A 46 -35.57 7.33 -13.63
N ILE A 47 -34.37 6.91 -13.17
CA ILE A 47 -34.01 5.49 -13.14
C ILE A 47 -34.59 4.79 -11.91
N TYR A 48 -34.64 5.46 -10.76
CA TYR A 48 -35.09 4.89 -9.48
C TYR A 48 -36.26 5.69 -8.91
N GLY A 49 -37.40 5.06 -8.78
CA GLY A 49 -38.69 5.67 -8.50
C GLY A 49 -38.88 6.45 -7.21
N SER A 50 -37.96 6.39 -6.24
CA SER A 50 -38.01 7.24 -5.05
C SER A 50 -36.62 7.84 -4.77
N GLU A 51 -36.61 9.05 -4.26
CA GLU A 51 -35.40 9.77 -3.89
C GLU A 51 -34.58 9.01 -2.83
N LEU A 52 -35.27 8.37 -1.89
CA LEU A 52 -34.67 7.57 -0.81
C LEU A 52 -33.86 6.40 -1.36
N VAL A 53 -34.34 5.67 -2.36
CA VAL A 53 -33.64 4.54 -2.97
C VAL A 53 -32.40 5.00 -3.70
N ARG A 54 -32.44 6.15 -4.37
CA ARG A 54 -31.26 6.74 -5.04
C ARG A 54 -30.18 7.14 -4.07
N VAL A 55 -30.56 7.79 -2.97
CA VAL A 55 -29.64 8.22 -1.91
C VAL A 55 -28.95 7.01 -1.27
N ASN A 56 -29.70 5.95 -0.94
CA ASN A 56 -29.13 4.74 -0.34
C ASN A 56 -28.16 4.02 -1.27
N ILE A 57 -28.46 3.93 -2.57
CA ILE A 57 -27.57 3.30 -3.54
C ILE A 57 -26.32 4.18 -3.77
N ALA A 58 -26.49 5.49 -3.88
CA ALA A 58 -25.37 6.40 -4.00
C ALA A 58 -24.44 6.35 -2.78
N GLN A 59 -25.01 6.25 -1.58
CA GLN A 59 -24.22 6.07 -0.35
C GLN A 59 -23.46 4.74 -0.35
N LEU A 60 -24.13 3.63 -0.71
CA LEU A 60 -23.47 2.33 -0.81
C LEU A 60 -22.30 2.35 -1.81
N LEU A 61 -22.49 2.98 -2.96
CA LEU A 61 -21.43 3.10 -3.97
C LEU A 61 -20.28 4.00 -3.50
N TYR A 62 -20.60 5.06 -2.78
CA TYR A 62 -19.60 5.91 -2.16
C TYR A 62 -18.77 5.13 -1.13
N ASP A 63 -19.43 4.34 -0.28
CA ASP A 63 -18.77 3.53 0.74
C ASP A 63 -17.89 2.44 0.11
N LEU A 64 -18.38 1.78 -0.96
CA LEU A 64 -17.60 0.83 -1.75
C LEU A 64 -16.38 1.49 -2.42
N GLN A 65 -16.58 2.66 -3.03
CA GLN A 65 -15.48 3.41 -3.62
C GLN A 65 -14.42 3.74 -2.57
N LYS A 66 -14.84 4.32 -1.44
CA LYS A 66 -13.94 4.65 -0.33
C LYS A 66 -13.19 3.41 0.19
N TYR A 67 -13.86 2.26 0.24
CA TYR A 67 -13.23 1.00 0.62
C TYR A 67 -12.14 0.59 -0.38
N PHE A 68 -12.43 0.64 -1.68
CA PHE A 68 -11.42 0.31 -2.72
C PHE A 68 -10.32 1.35 -2.86
N ASP A 69 -10.60 2.63 -2.61
CA ASP A 69 -9.59 3.68 -2.55
C ASP A 69 -8.60 3.44 -1.38
N GLY A 70 -9.03 2.69 -0.36
CA GLY A 70 -8.19 2.20 0.72
C GLY A 70 -7.30 1.01 0.35
N PHE A 71 -7.35 0.51 -0.91
CA PHE A 71 -6.46 -0.55 -1.38
C PHE A 71 -5.18 0.05 -1.95
N SER A 72 -4.07 -0.45 -1.49
CA SER A 72 -2.76 -0.01 -1.95
C SER A 72 -1.91 -1.21 -2.30
N VAL A 73 -1.45 -1.26 -3.54
CA VAL A 73 -0.64 -2.35 -4.07
C VAL A 73 0.66 -1.78 -4.58
N TYR A 74 1.77 -2.25 -4.04
CA TYR A 74 3.11 -1.79 -4.40
C TYR A 74 3.98 -2.97 -4.81
N THR A 75 4.73 -2.79 -5.88
CA THR A 75 5.73 -3.75 -6.33
C THR A 75 7.11 -3.13 -6.18
N SER A 76 8.02 -3.83 -5.54
CA SER A 76 9.39 -3.34 -5.31
C SER A 76 10.11 -2.95 -6.59
N ALA A 77 9.84 -3.67 -7.68
CA ALA A 77 10.41 -3.39 -9.00
C ALA A 77 9.94 -2.06 -9.62
N GLN A 78 8.83 -1.48 -9.15
CA GLN A 78 8.29 -0.21 -9.67
C GLN A 78 8.85 1.01 -8.95
N PHE A 79 9.52 0.86 -7.82
CA PHE A 79 10.10 1.99 -7.11
C PHE A 79 11.20 2.66 -7.92
N ASN A 80 10.99 3.92 -8.23
CA ASN A 80 11.94 4.74 -8.97
C ASN A 80 12.85 5.51 -8.00
N THR A 81 13.83 4.81 -7.46
CA THR A 81 14.78 5.37 -6.50
C THR A 81 15.57 6.53 -7.09
N ARG A 82 15.81 6.54 -8.40
CA ARG A 82 16.45 7.67 -9.09
C ARG A 82 15.61 8.95 -8.97
N LYS A 83 14.30 8.85 -9.25
CA LYS A 83 13.39 9.99 -9.12
C LYS A 83 13.24 10.45 -7.67
N MET A 84 13.26 9.51 -6.73
CA MET A 84 13.20 9.82 -5.30
C MET A 84 14.41 10.63 -4.81
N ARG A 85 15.58 10.47 -5.45
CA ARG A 85 16.82 11.21 -5.12
C ARG A 85 16.82 12.67 -5.56
N GLU A 86 15.91 13.06 -6.45
CA GLU A 86 15.84 14.39 -6.97
C GLU A 86 15.07 15.33 -6.00
N PRO A 87 15.50 16.59 -5.84
CA PRO A 87 14.69 17.60 -5.15
C PRO A 87 13.33 17.74 -5.84
N VAL A 88 12.26 17.89 -5.06
CA VAL A 88 10.92 17.98 -5.60
C VAL A 88 10.30 19.34 -5.37
N THR A 89 9.53 19.84 -6.33
CA THR A 89 8.74 21.07 -6.13
C THR A 89 7.70 20.82 -5.04
N ILE A 90 7.51 21.79 -4.15
CA ILE A 90 6.55 21.72 -3.06
C ILE A 90 5.14 21.50 -3.61
N LYS A 91 4.51 20.39 -3.25
CA LYS A 91 3.13 20.07 -3.58
C LYS A 91 2.38 19.62 -2.31
N ASN A 92 1.35 20.34 -1.96
CA ASN A 92 0.56 20.04 -0.75
C ASN A 92 -0.64 19.12 -1.02
N LEU A 93 -0.69 18.44 -2.19
CA LEU A 93 -1.84 17.66 -2.63
C LEU A 93 -1.62 16.13 -2.54
N ASP A 94 -0.40 15.69 -2.26
CA ASP A 94 -0.07 14.27 -2.24
C ASP A 94 -0.47 13.63 -0.89
N ASP A 95 -1.62 12.99 -0.85
CA ASP A 95 -2.11 12.27 0.35
C ASP A 95 -1.45 10.92 0.56
N PHE A 96 -0.99 10.28 -0.52
CA PHE A 96 -0.42 8.95 -0.52
C PHE A 96 0.82 8.86 -1.40
N LEU A 97 1.65 7.88 -1.08
CA LEU A 97 2.81 7.59 -1.89
C LEU A 97 2.39 7.05 -3.26
N ASN A 98 2.98 7.59 -4.33
CA ASN A 98 2.79 7.06 -5.68
C ASN A 98 3.39 5.65 -5.79
N TYR A 99 2.93 4.86 -6.75
CA TYR A 99 3.44 3.50 -6.97
C TYR A 99 4.95 3.45 -7.26
N ASP A 100 5.49 4.53 -7.85
CA ASP A 100 6.91 4.69 -8.14
C ASP A 100 7.71 5.34 -6.99
N ALA A 101 7.06 5.68 -5.88
CA ALA A 101 7.61 6.42 -4.74
C ALA A 101 8.23 7.79 -5.07
N GLY A 102 8.04 8.30 -6.29
CA GLY A 102 8.68 9.54 -6.77
C GLY A 102 8.21 10.81 -6.07
N ASN A 103 7.12 10.77 -5.30
CA ASN A 103 6.63 11.88 -4.48
C ASN A 103 6.95 11.73 -2.99
N PHE A 104 7.89 10.85 -2.63
CA PHE A 104 8.21 10.50 -1.24
C PHE A 104 8.44 11.73 -0.37
N THR A 105 9.29 12.67 -0.79
CA THR A 105 9.63 13.86 0.00
C THR A 105 8.43 14.77 0.22
N ASN A 106 7.53 14.92 -0.75
CA ASN A 106 6.29 15.69 -0.59
C ASN A 106 5.36 15.03 0.44
N VAL A 107 5.15 13.71 0.35
CA VAL A 107 4.31 12.96 1.30
C VAL A 107 4.90 13.02 2.70
N PHE A 108 6.21 12.83 2.84
CA PHE A 108 6.91 12.95 4.12
C PHE A 108 6.73 14.34 4.73
N ASN A 109 6.98 15.39 3.96
CA ASN A 109 6.81 16.77 4.43
C ASN A 109 5.38 17.05 4.89
N ARG A 110 4.39 16.54 4.16
CA ARG A 110 2.99 16.68 4.53
C ARG A 110 2.68 15.95 5.83
N TYR A 111 3.05 14.69 5.97
CA TYR A 111 2.75 13.90 7.15
C TYR A 111 3.42 14.49 8.40
N THR A 112 4.68 14.93 8.30
CA THR A 112 5.39 15.57 9.40
C THR A 112 4.81 16.94 9.78
N SER A 113 4.22 17.67 8.83
CA SER A 113 3.55 18.96 9.08
C SER A 113 2.21 18.79 9.78
N GLU A 114 1.50 17.69 9.51
CA GLU A 114 0.17 17.42 10.05
C GLU A 114 0.23 16.65 11.38
N ASP A 115 1.26 15.82 11.59
CA ASP A 115 1.35 14.92 12.75
C ASP A 115 2.80 14.78 13.25
N MET A 116 3.11 15.53 14.31
CA MET A 116 4.42 15.47 14.96
C MET A 116 4.70 14.11 15.62
N LEU A 117 3.67 13.40 16.10
CA LEU A 117 3.84 12.07 16.70
C LEU A 117 4.21 11.04 15.64
N TRP A 118 3.59 11.14 14.46
CA TRP A 118 3.97 10.30 13.33
C TRP A 118 5.43 10.52 12.92
N ARG A 119 5.90 11.76 12.90
CA ARG A 119 7.31 12.07 12.63
C ARG A 119 8.24 11.33 13.58
N SER A 120 7.97 11.41 14.89
CA SER A 120 8.78 10.72 15.89
C SER A 120 8.78 9.19 15.67
N LEU A 121 7.61 8.61 15.44
CA LEU A 121 7.48 7.17 15.14
C LEU A 121 8.28 6.80 13.88
N PHE A 122 8.19 7.58 12.81
CA PHE A 122 8.91 7.35 11.58
C PHE A 122 10.44 7.38 11.79
N GLU A 123 10.94 8.37 12.53
CA GLU A 123 12.35 8.48 12.88
C GLU A 123 12.82 7.32 13.75
N ASP A 124 12.05 6.93 14.76
CA ASP A 124 12.42 5.84 15.67
C ASP A 124 12.48 4.50 14.94
N ARG A 125 11.56 4.24 14.04
CA ARG A 125 11.61 3.07 13.17
C ARG A 125 12.82 3.08 12.24
N MET A 126 13.18 4.22 11.67
CA MET A 126 14.39 4.30 10.86
C MET A 126 15.66 4.09 11.67
N LYS A 127 15.69 4.44 12.97
CA LYS A 127 16.81 4.16 13.87
C LYS A 127 17.01 2.66 14.14
N GLU A 128 15.95 1.85 14.04
CA GLU A 128 16.08 0.38 14.10
C GLU A 128 16.90 -0.18 12.94
N LEU A 129 16.82 0.46 11.75
CA LEU A 129 17.64 0.11 10.59
C LEU A 129 19.02 0.80 10.63
N ILE A 130 19.06 2.05 11.09
CA ILE A 130 20.24 2.92 11.06
C ILE A 130 20.46 3.49 12.47
N PRO A 131 21.13 2.75 13.37
CA PRO A 131 21.24 3.13 14.79
C PRO A 131 21.90 4.49 15.06
N ASN A 132 22.77 4.96 14.16
CA ASN A 132 23.43 6.26 14.27
C ASN A 132 22.65 7.41 13.61
N LEU A 133 21.45 7.17 13.11
CA LEU A 133 20.54 8.20 12.64
C LEU A 133 20.03 9.05 13.82
N LYS A 134 20.18 10.35 13.71
CA LYS A 134 19.74 11.30 14.74
C LYS A 134 18.39 11.91 14.43
N MET A 135 18.18 12.35 13.20
CA MET A 135 17.00 13.09 12.78
C MET A 135 16.79 12.97 11.26
N ILE A 136 15.53 13.04 10.87
CA ILE A 136 15.12 13.15 9.47
C ILE A 136 14.32 14.44 9.29
N ASP A 137 14.56 15.15 8.19
CA ASP A 137 13.92 16.43 7.91
C ASP A 137 13.66 16.60 6.40
N ALA A 138 12.70 17.44 6.06
CA ALA A 138 12.47 17.94 4.71
C ALA A 138 12.72 19.46 4.72
N ALA A 139 13.87 19.88 4.19
CA ALA A 139 14.24 21.27 4.14
C ALA A 139 13.70 21.94 2.88
N THR A 140 13.28 23.18 3.02
CA THR A 140 12.86 24.01 1.90
C THR A 140 14.05 24.82 1.39
N ALA A 141 14.31 24.74 0.08
CA ALA A 141 15.25 25.58 -0.64
C ALA A 141 14.52 26.20 -1.82
N TYR A 142 14.18 27.49 -1.72
CA TYR A 142 13.28 28.20 -2.63
C TYR A 142 11.90 27.50 -2.70
N ASP A 143 11.50 27.01 -3.87
CA ASP A 143 10.26 26.27 -4.12
C ASP A 143 10.44 24.73 -4.10
N MET A 144 11.64 24.27 -3.72
CA MET A 144 11.99 22.86 -3.69
C MET A 144 12.08 22.32 -2.27
N LEU A 145 11.73 21.04 -2.11
CA LEU A 145 11.97 20.25 -0.91
C LEU A 145 13.15 19.32 -1.14
N ILE A 146 14.02 19.25 -0.12
CA ILE A 146 15.18 18.35 -0.07
C ILE A 146 15.05 17.54 1.19
N PHE A 147 14.97 16.22 1.05
CA PHE A 147 14.97 15.30 2.19
C PHE A 147 16.39 15.15 2.75
N ARG A 148 16.52 15.24 4.07
CA ARG A 148 17.81 15.20 4.75
C ARG A 148 17.80 14.21 5.90
N MET A 149 18.91 13.52 6.08
CA MET A 149 19.19 12.60 7.18
C MET A 149 20.41 13.12 7.94
N LEU A 150 20.24 13.46 9.22
CA LEU A 150 21.32 13.90 10.11
C LEU A 150 21.74 12.72 10.98
N TYR A 151 23.03 12.47 11.02
CA TYR A 151 23.64 11.40 11.81
C TYR A 151 24.22 11.91 13.12
N SER A 152 24.46 11.01 14.08
CA SER A 152 25.03 11.35 15.40
C SER A 152 26.46 11.87 15.31
N SER A 153 27.19 11.55 14.23
CA SER A 153 28.51 12.12 13.91
C SER A 153 28.46 13.61 13.54
N GLY A 154 27.28 14.15 13.26
CA GLY A 154 27.08 15.50 12.74
C GLY A 154 27.05 15.58 11.20
N GLU A 155 27.30 14.48 10.53
CA GLU A 155 27.21 14.39 9.07
C GLU A 155 25.73 14.47 8.62
N GLN A 156 25.50 15.11 7.48
CA GLN A 156 24.19 15.25 6.88
C GLN A 156 24.25 14.71 5.45
N TYR A 157 23.28 13.88 5.12
CA TYR A 157 23.11 13.30 3.78
C TYR A 157 21.73 13.60 3.25
N ASP A 158 21.59 13.76 1.97
CA ASP A 158 20.32 13.76 1.28
C ASP A 158 20.02 12.39 0.63
N LEU A 159 18.91 12.26 -0.07
CA LEU A 159 18.55 10.99 -0.70
C LEU A 159 19.51 10.58 -1.84
N SER A 160 20.30 11.50 -2.40
CA SER A 160 21.29 11.19 -3.43
C SER A 160 22.49 10.40 -2.87
N ASP A 161 22.77 10.60 -1.58
CA ASP A 161 23.95 10.07 -0.92
C ASP A 161 23.73 8.70 -0.25
N VAL A 162 22.47 8.28 -0.09
CA VAL A 162 22.15 7.05 0.65
C VAL A 162 22.00 5.83 -0.26
N SER A 163 22.18 4.64 0.33
CA SER A 163 22.09 3.37 -0.39
C SER A 163 20.67 3.04 -0.87
N GLU A 164 20.55 2.16 -1.87
CA GLU A 164 19.26 1.63 -2.32
C GLU A 164 18.47 0.96 -1.19
N GLY A 165 19.15 0.21 -0.31
CA GLY A 165 18.53 -0.39 0.86
C GLY A 165 17.94 0.65 1.81
N THR A 166 18.64 1.78 2.02
CA THR A 166 18.14 2.90 2.83
C THR A 166 16.89 3.52 2.21
N LEU A 167 16.89 3.77 0.89
CA LEU A 167 15.72 4.28 0.18
C LEU A 167 14.53 3.32 0.31
N LYS A 168 14.78 2.03 0.16
CA LYS A 168 13.78 0.99 0.34
C LYS A 168 13.23 0.98 1.76
N GLY A 169 14.08 1.05 2.77
CA GLY A 169 13.67 1.15 4.18
C GLY A 169 12.77 2.36 4.45
N LEU A 170 13.13 3.53 3.89
CA LEU A 170 12.30 4.74 3.97
C LEU A 170 10.92 4.55 3.33
N ILE A 171 10.87 3.96 2.12
CA ILE A 171 9.61 3.67 1.42
C ILE A 171 8.75 2.72 2.25
N LEU A 172 9.31 1.60 2.70
CA LEU A 172 8.57 0.60 3.47
C LEU A 172 8.07 1.17 4.81
N ASN A 173 8.91 1.96 5.51
CA ASN A 173 8.48 2.64 6.72
C ASN A 173 7.27 3.53 6.46
N MET A 174 7.28 4.32 5.38
CA MET A 174 6.15 5.18 5.02
C MET A 174 4.89 4.39 4.66
N LEU A 175 5.02 3.27 3.95
CA LEU A 175 3.88 2.44 3.55
C LEU A 175 3.25 1.71 4.74
N ILE A 176 4.07 1.20 5.66
CA ILE A 176 3.64 0.40 6.80
C ILE A 176 3.12 1.29 7.93
N ASN A 177 3.75 2.44 8.17
CA ASN A 177 3.49 3.33 9.30
C ASN A 177 2.89 4.67 8.87
N MET A 178 1.79 4.63 8.14
CA MET A 178 1.06 5.84 7.75
C MET A 178 0.44 6.54 8.97
N PRO A 179 0.12 7.84 8.89
CA PRO A 179 -0.67 8.51 9.91
C PRO A 179 -2.02 7.80 10.14
N MET A 180 -2.47 7.72 11.40
CA MET A 180 -3.71 7.02 11.80
C MET A 180 -4.97 7.52 11.07
N ASN A 181 -5.01 8.81 10.70
CA ASN A 181 -6.13 9.39 9.94
C ASN A 181 -6.17 8.96 8.47
N ARG A 182 -5.21 8.16 8.03
CA ARG A 182 -5.09 7.62 6.65
C ARG A 182 -5.10 6.09 6.63
N GLU A 183 -5.86 5.48 7.54
CA GLU A 183 -6.03 4.03 7.60
C GLU A 183 -6.41 3.44 6.24
N ARG A 184 -5.76 2.34 5.85
CA ARG A 184 -6.04 1.61 4.62
C ARG A 184 -6.82 0.33 4.91
N ALA A 185 -7.72 -0.02 3.99
CA ALA A 185 -8.41 -1.30 4.05
C ALA A 185 -7.44 -2.46 3.76
N LEU A 186 -6.54 -2.26 2.79
CA LEU A 186 -5.60 -3.29 2.34
C LEU A 186 -4.28 -2.67 1.90
N LEU A 187 -3.18 -3.26 2.37
CA LEU A 187 -1.84 -3.02 1.87
C LEU A 187 -1.32 -4.31 1.23
N ALA A 188 -0.90 -4.25 -0.03
CA ALA A 188 -0.22 -5.34 -0.69
C ALA A 188 1.18 -4.88 -1.12
N ILE A 189 2.20 -5.67 -0.80
CA ILE A 189 3.59 -5.40 -1.17
C ILE A 189 4.19 -6.65 -1.79
N ASP A 190 4.66 -6.51 -3.01
CA ASP A 190 5.36 -7.54 -3.74
C ASP A 190 6.87 -7.41 -3.52
N GLU A 191 7.48 -8.47 -3.01
CA GLU A 191 8.90 -8.61 -2.69
C GLU A 191 9.47 -7.45 -1.83
N PRO A 192 8.93 -7.20 -0.62
CA PRO A 192 9.41 -6.13 0.25
C PRO A 192 10.88 -6.28 0.63
N GLU A 193 11.41 -7.48 0.66
CA GLU A 193 12.77 -7.82 1.03
C GLU A 193 13.82 -7.48 -0.04
N THR A 194 13.42 -7.25 -1.29
CA THR A 194 14.35 -6.94 -2.39
C THR A 194 15.21 -5.72 -2.07
N ASN A 195 16.53 -5.86 -2.22
CA ASN A 195 17.55 -4.86 -1.87
C ASN A 195 17.69 -4.53 -0.37
N LEU A 196 17.04 -5.29 0.52
CA LEU A 196 17.27 -5.16 1.96
C LEU A 196 18.35 -6.14 2.45
N HIS A 197 19.19 -5.67 3.36
CA HIS A 197 20.08 -6.55 4.10
C HIS A 197 19.25 -7.55 4.95
N PRO A 198 19.65 -8.83 5.10
CA PRO A 198 18.89 -9.83 5.87
C PRO A 198 18.46 -9.36 7.26
N ALA A 199 19.35 -8.67 8.00
CA ALA A 199 18.99 -8.11 9.31
C ALA A 199 17.83 -7.08 9.22
N TRP A 200 17.75 -6.31 8.15
CA TRP A 200 16.70 -5.34 7.93
C TRP A 200 15.37 -5.99 7.53
N GLN A 201 15.42 -7.14 6.86
CA GLN A 201 14.22 -7.91 6.52
C GLN A 201 13.46 -8.30 7.80
N LYS A 202 14.16 -8.72 8.85
CA LYS A 202 13.56 -9.04 10.15
C LYS A 202 12.88 -7.81 10.78
N VAL A 203 13.54 -6.67 10.75
CA VAL A 203 12.99 -5.42 11.28
C VAL A 203 11.72 -5.00 10.52
N VAL A 204 11.75 -5.03 9.20
CA VAL A 204 10.60 -4.69 8.35
C VAL A 204 9.44 -5.68 8.57
N GLY A 205 9.70 -6.97 8.69
CA GLY A 205 8.70 -7.97 9.03
C GLY A 205 8.00 -7.66 10.36
N ASN A 206 8.75 -7.29 11.39
CA ASN A 206 8.21 -6.86 12.69
C ASN A 206 7.36 -5.58 12.57
N TRP A 207 7.76 -4.62 11.74
CA TRP A 207 6.94 -3.44 11.49
C TRP A 207 5.57 -3.82 10.92
N ILE A 208 5.53 -4.76 9.98
CA ILE A 208 4.26 -5.23 9.38
C ILE A 208 3.37 -5.87 10.43
N GLN A 209 3.91 -6.73 11.30
CA GLN A 209 3.16 -7.40 12.36
C GLN A 209 2.58 -6.41 13.39
N THR A 210 3.30 -5.34 13.69
CA THR A 210 2.92 -4.36 14.72
C THR A 210 2.16 -3.16 14.17
N ALA A 211 1.99 -3.07 12.83
CA ALA A 211 1.34 -1.92 12.21
C ALA A 211 -0.19 -1.93 12.45
N GLY A 212 -0.72 -0.77 12.86
CA GLY A 212 -2.16 -0.56 13.01
C GLY A 212 -2.82 0.25 11.88
N THR A 213 -2.10 0.49 10.78
CA THR A 213 -2.50 1.43 9.72
C THR A 213 -3.24 0.78 8.54
N PHE A 214 -3.43 -0.53 8.56
CA PHE A 214 -4.18 -1.30 7.58
C PHE A 214 -4.94 -2.44 8.26
N LYS A 215 -6.08 -2.84 7.68
CA LYS A 215 -6.90 -3.98 8.19
C LYS A 215 -6.39 -5.33 7.70
N GLN A 216 -5.77 -5.35 6.53
CA GLN A 216 -5.24 -6.55 5.92
C GLN A 216 -3.96 -6.23 5.15
N CYS A 217 -2.97 -7.13 5.26
CA CYS A 217 -1.73 -7.05 4.48
C CYS A 217 -1.55 -8.31 3.64
N PHE A 218 -1.19 -8.13 2.37
CA PHE A 218 -0.74 -9.20 1.48
C PHE A 218 0.72 -8.99 1.13
N ILE A 219 1.51 -10.02 1.24
CA ILE A 219 2.92 -9.99 0.90
C ILE A 219 3.22 -11.16 -0.03
N SER A 220 3.88 -10.90 -1.15
CA SER A 220 4.59 -11.94 -1.88
C SER A 220 6.06 -11.87 -1.54
N THR A 221 6.71 -13.00 -1.36
CA THR A 221 8.14 -13.07 -1.04
C THR A 221 8.76 -14.34 -1.55
N HIS A 222 10.04 -14.28 -1.88
CA HIS A 222 10.91 -15.39 -2.19
C HIS A 222 12.01 -15.57 -1.14
N SER A 223 12.01 -14.78 -0.07
CA SER A 223 13.03 -14.84 0.99
C SER A 223 12.60 -15.76 2.14
N PRO A 224 13.32 -16.86 2.37
CA PRO A 224 13.13 -17.69 3.57
C PRO A 224 13.29 -16.89 4.86
N ASP A 225 14.34 -16.06 4.95
CA ASP A 225 14.63 -15.25 6.14
C ASP A 225 13.53 -14.22 6.45
N PHE A 226 12.86 -13.72 5.42
CA PHE A 226 11.71 -12.82 5.60
C PHE A 226 10.48 -13.59 6.06
N LEU A 227 10.24 -14.81 5.57
CA LEU A 227 9.15 -15.67 6.00
C LEU A 227 9.29 -16.11 7.45
N ASP A 228 10.51 -16.41 7.91
CA ASP A 228 10.79 -16.85 9.27
C ASP A 228 10.25 -15.87 10.32
N VAL A 229 10.23 -14.58 10.02
CA VAL A 229 9.71 -13.54 10.91
C VAL A 229 8.23 -13.77 11.27
N PHE A 230 7.47 -14.42 10.39
CA PHE A 230 6.04 -14.63 10.55
C PHE A 230 5.68 -16.01 11.13
N THR A 231 6.65 -16.82 11.52
CA THR A 231 6.43 -18.19 12.00
C THR A 231 5.50 -18.25 13.20
N GLU A 232 5.72 -17.43 14.23
CA GLU A 232 4.86 -17.43 15.44
C GLU A 232 3.44 -16.98 15.11
N GLU A 233 3.27 -15.93 14.31
CA GLU A 233 1.96 -15.42 13.91
C GLU A 233 1.19 -16.42 13.02
N PHE A 234 1.92 -17.21 12.22
CA PHE A 234 1.33 -18.32 11.47
C PHE A 234 0.84 -19.43 12.41
N ILE A 235 1.63 -19.83 13.41
CA ILE A 235 1.25 -20.83 14.41
C ILE A 235 0.01 -20.37 15.17
N HIS A 236 -0.09 -19.10 15.52
CA HIS A 236 -1.25 -18.51 16.19
C HIS A 236 -2.46 -18.27 15.26
N GLY A 237 -2.32 -18.51 13.95
CA GLY A 237 -3.40 -18.36 12.98
C GLY A 237 -3.69 -16.92 12.53
N ASN A 238 -2.82 -15.97 12.87
CA ASN A 238 -2.93 -14.56 12.46
C ASN A 238 -2.39 -14.33 11.05
N VAL A 239 -1.52 -15.22 10.56
CA VAL A 239 -0.95 -15.21 9.20
C VAL A 239 -1.42 -16.44 8.43
N ALA A 240 -1.83 -16.24 7.18
CA ALA A 240 -2.15 -17.33 6.25
C ALA A 240 -1.07 -17.38 5.16
N VAL A 241 -0.54 -18.57 4.91
CA VAL A 241 0.50 -18.79 3.89
C VAL A 241 -0.09 -19.54 2.70
N PHE A 242 0.18 -19.04 1.52
CA PHE A 242 -0.22 -19.63 0.25
C PHE A 242 1.03 -19.87 -0.60
N VAL A 243 1.23 -21.12 -1.04
CA VAL A 243 2.37 -21.50 -1.87
C VAL A 243 1.93 -21.71 -3.30
N PHE A 244 2.65 -21.09 -4.22
CA PHE A 244 2.46 -21.16 -5.66
C PHE A 244 3.58 -22.02 -6.27
N ARG A 245 3.38 -23.34 -6.38
CA ARG A 245 4.39 -24.24 -6.97
C ARG A 245 4.22 -24.50 -8.46
N ASP A 246 2.96 -24.43 -8.93
CA ASP A 246 2.60 -24.61 -10.33
C ASP A 246 1.63 -23.52 -10.77
N LYS A 247 1.62 -23.19 -12.05
CA LYS A 247 0.75 -22.13 -12.63
C LYS A 247 -0.75 -22.33 -12.37
N GLU A 248 -1.17 -23.51 -11.92
CA GLU A 248 -2.58 -23.87 -11.76
C GLU A 248 -2.98 -24.27 -10.32
N LYS A 249 -2.04 -24.38 -9.38
CA LYS A 249 -2.36 -24.87 -8.03
C LYS A 249 -1.77 -23.95 -6.95
N ILE A 250 -2.70 -23.26 -6.30
CA ILE A 250 -2.41 -22.52 -5.07
C ILE A 250 -2.70 -23.47 -3.90
N LYS A 251 -1.71 -23.75 -3.05
CA LYS A 251 -1.91 -24.51 -1.82
C LYS A 251 -1.87 -23.57 -0.62
N LYS A 252 -2.95 -23.52 0.16
CA LYS A 252 -2.90 -22.91 1.49
C LYS A 252 -2.19 -23.90 2.41
N ILE A 253 -1.16 -23.43 3.09
CA ILE A 253 -0.46 -24.19 4.14
C ILE A 253 -1.19 -23.95 5.45
N THR A 254 -1.42 -25.02 6.19
CA THR A 254 -2.00 -24.97 7.55
C THR A 254 -0.99 -25.49 8.55
N TYR A 255 -1.17 -25.12 9.82
CA TYR A 255 -0.34 -25.64 10.91
C TYR A 255 -0.31 -27.18 10.94
N ALA A 256 -1.45 -27.82 10.66
CA ALA A 256 -1.55 -29.28 10.63
C ALA A 256 -0.71 -29.94 9.50
N ASP A 257 -0.46 -29.22 8.40
CA ASP A 257 0.40 -29.72 7.30
C ASP A 257 1.87 -29.85 7.70
N ILE A 258 2.29 -29.20 8.79
CA ILE A 258 3.68 -29.05 9.23
C ILE A 258 3.91 -29.47 10.69
N ALA A 259 2.85 -29.82 11.43
CA ALA A 259 2.89 -30.07 12.87
C ALA A 259 3.76 -31.27 13.26
N GLU A 260 4.01 -32.23 12.35
CA GLU A 260 4.86 -33.40 12.60
C GLU A 260 6.36 -33.10 12.57
N ASP A 261 6.75 -31.97 11.91
CA ASP A 261 8.16 -31.59 11.71
C ASP A 261 8.67 -30.50 12.69
N LEU A 262 7.86 -30.14 13.67
CA LEU A 262 7.89 -28.88 14.44
C LEU A 262 8.88 -28.80 15.61
N GLY A 263 9.99 -29.49 15.61
CA GLY A 263 11.00 -29.27 16.69
C GLY A 263 11.65 -27.89 16.65
N ASP A 264 12.24 -27.55 15.49
CA ASP A 264 12.98 -26.30 15.23
C ASP A 264 12.60 -25.67 13.88
N TRP A 265 11.38 -25.87 13.39
CA TRP A 265 10.94 -25.49 12.06
C TRP A 265 10.47 -24.03 12.00
N GLU A 266 10.94 -23.30 10.97
CA GLU A 266 10.52 -21.95 10.65
C GLU A 266 9.81 -21.92 9.27
N LEU A 267 9.00 -20.88 9.01
CA LEU A 267 8.25 -20.75 7.74
C LEU A 267 9.16 -20.76 6.51
N GLY A 268 10.37 -20.26 6.62
CA GLY A 268 11.36 -20.26 5.55
C GLY A 268 11.79 -21.65 5.11
N ASP A 269 11.62 -22.68 5.96
CA ASP A 269 11.93 -24.07 5.61
C ASP A 269 11.02 -24.62 4.50
N LEU A 270 9.87 -23.98 4.24
CA LEU A 270 9.08 -24.25 3.05
C LEU A 270 9.81 -24.00 1.73
N TYR A 271 10.87 -23.15 1.78
CA TYR A 271 11.65 -22.73 0.63
C TYR A 271 13.08 -23.32 0.62
N ARG A 272 13.59 -23.74 1.75
CA ARG A 272 14.90 -24.39 1.89
C ARG A 272 14.80 -25.86 1.56
#